data_3781ec76fdc0378ac0c617084b960178
#
_entry.id   3781ec76fdc0378ac0c617084b960178
#
_cell.length_a   1.000
_cell.length_b   1.000
_cell.length_c   1.000
_cell.angle_alpha   90.00
_cell.angle_beta   90.00
_cell.angle_gamma   90.00
#
_symmetry.space_group_name_H-M   'P 1'
#
loop_
_entity.id
_entity.type
_entity.pdbx_description
1 polymer ?
#
loop_
_entity_poly.entity_id
_entity_poly.type
_entity_poly.pdbx_seq_one_letter_code
_entity_poly.pdbx_strand_id
1 'polypeptide(L)'
;MKKHLKEKPVKLRSIQVVTVAFACLAVATTPNIFGVVPSPDGGYPGGNTAEGQNALSSLTSGTYNTAVGFLSLLTNAQGNFNTGIGAGTLLTNTADRNTAIGAGALLSNTAGNFNTANGAFALFTNTEGGFNTANGESTLFKNTTGGFNTAIGASALFNNTEGNQNTATGYEALLLNTTGSSNTANGSLALLNNSTGNENTATGAGTLFSNTTGSDNTATGSHALSVNTEGNSNTADGVSALANNTSGQLDTATGAGALLNNTSGNSNTADGVSALANNTTGQLNTAIGAGALLNNTSGNGNVALGVEAGADLTDNSNIDIGVQVRGLAGESNTIRIGDNLPQEGQSNCYIGGVFDGHVGLESFIVSVNSDNKVGDTSLPGAPKLRVREVLEAVKKVAELKATVAALTAQLQGQAAQIQKVSAQVEMNNSTKQVVLNNQ
;
A
#
# COMPACT_ATOMS: atom_id res chain seq x y z
N MET A 1 -5.11 34.10 9.70
CA MET A 1 -3.92 34.71 9.07
C MET A 1 -3.56 33.83 7.86
N LYS A 2 -3.88 34.28 6.66
CA LYS A 2 -3.56 33.54 5.44
C LYS A 2 -2.09 33.77 5.09
N LYS A 3 -1.22 32.76 5.28
CA LYS A 3 0.13 32.79 4.72
C LYS A 3 0.03 32.26 3.26
N HIS A 4 0.15 33.19 2.31
CA HIS A 4 0.45 32.84 0.93
C HIS A 4 1.83 32.20 0.86
N LEU A 5 1.88 30.89 0.59
CA LEU A 5 3.09 30.24 0.09
C LEU A 5 3.30 30.76 -1.34
N LYS A 6 4.29 31.63 -1.52
CA LYS A 6 4.80 32.01 -2.84
C LYS A 6 5.57 30.82 -3.39
N GLU A 7 4.97 30.11 -4.31
CA GLU A 7 5.70 29.17 -5.16
C GLU A 7 6.81 29.92 -5.88
N LYS A 8 8.06 29.54 -5.62
CA LYS A 8 9.18 30.00 -6.42
C LYS A 8 9.12 29.26 -7.76
N PRO A 9 9.06 29.97 -8.92
CA PRO A 9 9.10 29.27 -10.20
C PRO A 9 10.44 28.53 -10.30
N VAL A 10 10.36 27.22 -10.57
CA VAL A 10 11.51 26.38 -10.93
C VAL A 10 12.07 26.96 -12.23
N LYS A 11 13.11 27.78 -12.16
CA LYS A 11 13.79 28.30 -13.32
C LYS A 11 14.44 27.15 -14.06
N LEU A 12 13.92 26.86 -15.24
CA LEU A 12 14.44 25.94 -16.23
C LEU A 12 15.95 26.07 -16.38
N ARG A 13 16.72 25.14 -15.78
CA ARG A 13 18.12 24.90 -16.16
C ARG A 13 18.23 24.13 -17.49
N SER A 14 17.11 23.89 -18.16
CA SER A 14 17.04 23.20 -19.46
C SER A 14 17.67 23.97 -20.63
N ILE A 15 17.88 25.28 -20.49
CA ILE A 15 18.44 26.11 -21.61
C ILE A 15 19.92 25.82 -21.85
N GLN A 16 20.71 25.43 -20.86
CA GLN A 16 22.14 25.18 -21.05
C GLN A 16 22.48 23.87 -21.77
N VAL A 17 21.62 22.85 -21.62
CA VAL A 17 21.84 21.55 -22.28
C VAL A 17 21.46 21.61 -23.76
N VAL A 18 20.43 22.38 -24.11
CA VAL A 18 20.05 22.62 -25.50
C VAL A 18 21.14 23.36 -26.27
N THR A 19 21.88 24.27 -25.60
CA THR A 19 22.95 25.05 -26.24
C THR A 19 24.17 24.18 -26.60
N VAL A 20 24.48 23.14 -25.83
CA VAL A 20 25.59 22.21 -26.14
C VAL A 20 25.20 21.27 -27.28
N ALA A 21 23.95 20.81 -27.35
CA ALA A 21 23.49 19.99 -28.48
C ALA A 21 23.49 20.76 -29.82
N PHE A 22 23.15 22.05 -29.80
CA PHE A 22 23.23 22.90 -30.99
C PHE A 22 24.67 23.28 -31.37
N ALA A 23 25.59 23.38 -30.42
CA ALA A 23 27.01 23.68 -30.74
C ALA A 23 27.73 22.53 -31.47
N CYS A 24 27.34 21.27 -31.22
CA CYS A 24 27.83 20.14 -32.01
C CYS A 24 27.22 20.06 -33.41
N LEU A 25 26.07 20.70 -33.64
CA LEU A 25 25.44 20.76 -34.98
C LEU A 25 26.02 21.83 -35.89
N ALA A 26 26.84 22.78 -35.37
CA ALA A 26 27.28 23.95 -36.09
C ALA A 26 28.61 23.78 -36.92
N VAL A 27 29.20 22.58 -36.97
CA VAL A 27 30.51 22.37 -37.60
C VAL A 27 30.43 21.83 -39.05
N ALA A 28 29.28 21.75 -39.67
CA ALA A 28 29.18 21.31 -41.05
C ALA A 28 28.50 22.35 -41.96
N THR A 29 29.15 23.51 -42.16
CA THR A 29 28.74 24.41 -43.24
C THR A 29 29.59 24.16 -44.50
N THR A 30 29.13 23.25 -45.37
CA THR A 30 29.38 23.36 -46.80
C THR A 30 28.04 23.58 -47.48
N PRO A 31 27.86 24.72 -48.21
CA PRO A 31 26.62 24.96 -48.94
C PRO A 31 26.60 24.12 -50.22
N ASN A 32 25.42 23.66 -50.53
CA ASN A 32 24.96 23.13 -51.81
C ASN A 32 25.16 21.64 -52.08
N ILE A 33 24.18 20.83 -51.66
CA ILE A 33 23.64 19.86 -52.62
C ILE A 33 22.13 19.72 -52.29
N PHE A 34 21.29 20.24 -53.17
CA PHE A 34 19.86 19.88 -53.23
C PHE A 34 19.79 18.52 -53.93
N GLY A 35 19.70 17.49 -53.18
CA GLY A 35 19.55 16.13 -53.68
C GLY A 35 20.02 15.11 -52.66
N VAL A 36 19.27 14.06 -52.45
CA VAL A 36 19.66 12.90 -51.64
C VAL A 36 20.82 12.19 -52.38
N VAL A 37 22.00 12.10 -51.77
CA VAL A 37 23.14 11.38 -52.32
C VAL A 37 23.59 10.35 -51.30
N PRO A 38 23.64 9.07 -51.62
CA PRO A 38 23.25 8.45 -52.90
C PRO A 38 21.74 8.43 -53.16
N SER A 39 21.36 8.23 -54.44
CA SER A 39 19.98 8.09 -54.86
C SER A 39 19.24 7.00 -54.06
N PRO A 40 17.93 7.17 -53.76
CA PRO A 40 17.20 6.32 -52.83
C PRO A 40 16.71 5.00 -53.45
N ASP A 41 17.61 4.12 -53.93
CA ASP A 41 17.19 2.89 -54.62
C ASP A 41 18.21 1.76 -54.62
N GLY A 42 19.22 1.84 -53.73
CA GLY A 42 20.22 0.78 -53.60
C GLY A 42 20.06 -0.04 -52.34
N GLY A 43 19.88 -1.35 -52.44
CA GLY A 43 20.14 -2.24 -51.32
C GLY A 43 21.60 -2.16 -50.92
N TYR A 44 21.89 -1.65 -49.73
CA TYR A 44 23.25 -1.68 -49.19
C TYR A 44 23.65 -3.11 -48.77
N PRO A 45 24.96 -3.50 -48.90
CA PRO A 45 25.43 -4.82 -48.47
C PRO A 45 24.94 -5.16 -47.04
N GLY A 46 24.59 -6.43 -46.81
CA GLY A 46 24.16 -6.87 -45.50
C GLY A 46 22.70 -6.53 -45.13
N GLY A 47 21.85 -6.18 -46.10
CA GLY A 47 20.46 -5.88 -45.86
C GLY A 47 20.22 -4.54 -45.11
N ASN A 48 21.13 -3.60 -45.28
CA ASN A 48 21.04 -2.27 -44.66
C ASN A 48 20.24 -1.28 -45.54
N THR A 49 19.66 -0.28 -44.89
CA THR A 49 18.98 0.87 -45.54
C THR A 49 19.59 2.16 -45.00
N ALA A 50 19.98 3.10 -45.89
CA ALA A 50 20.53 4.40 -45.48
C ALA A 50 19.96 5.54 -46.35
N GLU A 51 19.28 6.49 -45.72
CA GLU A 51 18.70 7.64 -46.37
C GLU A 51 19.01 8.93 -45.58
N GLY A 52 19.69 9.87 -46.21
CA GLY A 52 20.07 11.14 -45.60
C GLY A 52 21.58 11.35 -45.56
N GLN A 53 21.99 12.62 -45.37
CA GLN A 53 23.40 13.00 -45.39
C GLN A 53 24.16 12.30 -44.24
N ASN A 54 25.21 11.54 -44.58
CA ASN A 54 26.04 10.76 -43.65
C ASN A 54 25.30 9.66 -42.85
N ALA A 55 24.13 9.22 -43.27
CA ALA A 55 23.48 8.05 -42.68
C ALA A 55 24.34 6.80 -42.92
N LEU A 56 24.62 5.99 -41.89
CA LEU A 56 25.47 4.78 -41.92
C LEU A 56 26.85 4.95 -42.59
N SER A 57 27.42 6.16 -42.61
CA SER A 57 28.63 6.44 -43.39
C SER A 57 29.88 5.70 -42.90
N SER A 58 29.91 5.22 -41.66
CA SER A 58 31.02 4.45 -41.09
C SER A 58 30.83 2.92 -41.14
N LEU A 59 29.81 2.43 -41.83
CA LEU A 59 29.49 1.02 -41.88
C LEU A 59 30.60 0.18 -42.49
N THR A 60 31.03 -0.89 -41.84
CA THR A 60 32.03 -1.84 -42.31
C THR A 60 31.49 -3.24 -42.50
N SER A 61 30.90 -3.84 -41.44
CA SER A 61 30.40 -5.21 -41.49
C SER A 61 29.01 -5.38 -40.83
N GLY A 62 28.44 -4.30 -40.28
CA GLY A 62 27.09 -4.34 -39.67
C GLY A 62 26.02 -4.73 -40.68
N THR A 63 25.00 -5.48 -40.21
CA THR A 63 23.92 -6.01 -41.03
C THR A 63 22.55 -5.63 -40.52
N TYR A 64 21.54 -5.57 -41.40
CA TYR A 64 20.15 -5.35 -41.10
C TYR A 64 19.88 -4.05 -40.31
N ASN A 65 20.61 -2.97 -40.61
CA ASN A 65 20.40 -1.66 -40.03
C ASN A 65 19.54 -0.78 -40.96
N THR A 66 18.70 0.05 -40.36
CA THR A 66 17.89 1.07 -41.05
C THR A 66 18.27 2.44 -40.49
N ALA A 67 18.80 3.33 -41.32
CA ALA A 67 19.16 4.70 -40.97
C ALA A 67 18.47 5.69 -41.92
N VAL A 68 17.55 6.48 -41.35
CA VAL A 68 16.84 7.53 -42.12
C VAL A 68 16.99 8.86 -41.40
N GLY A 69 17.71 9.80 -41.99
CA GLY A 69 17.92 11.14 -41.42
C GLY A 69 19.37 11.56 -41.39
N PHE A 70 19.59 12.87 -41.21
CA PHE A 70 20.92 13.48 -41.12
C PHE A 70 21.71 12.86 -39.95
N LEU A 71 22.92 12.32 -40.24
CA LEU A 71 23.80 11.65 -39.27
C LEU A 71 23.18 10.47 -38.52
N SER A 72 22.12 9.84 -39.01
CA SER A 72 21.55 8.65 -38.39
C SER A 72 22.55 7.49 -38.46
N LEU A 73 22.82 6.80 -37.33
CA LEU A 73 23.76 5.68 -37.22
C LEU A 73 25.16 6.00 -37.79
N LEU A 74 25.62 7.27 -37.63
CA LEU A 74 26.86 7.75 -38.26
C LEU A 74 28.06 6.84 -37.96
N THR A 75 28.30 6.48 -36.71
CA THR A 75 29.49 5.72 -36.28
C THR A 75 29.27 4.20 -36.22
N ASN A 76 28.11 3.71 -36.64
CA ASN A 76 27.78 2.30 -36.57
C ASN A 76 28.61 1.50 -37.59
N ALA A 77 29.73 0.96 -37.17
CA ALA A 77 30.64 0.21 -38.05
C ALA A 77 30.27 -1.27 -38.13
N GLN A 78 29.97 -1.90 -37.01
CA GLN A 78 29.75 -3.35 -36.88
C GLN A 78 28.43 -3.73 -36.25
N GLY A 79 27.71 -2.77 -35.66
CA GLY A 79 26.43 -3.01 -35.00
C GLY A 79 25.35 -3.52 -35.96
N ASN A 80 24.51 -4.42 -35.47
CA ASN A 80 23.50 -5.13 -36.23
C ASN A 80 22.09 -4.88 -35.75
N PHE A 81 21.12 -4.97 -36.65
CA PHE A 81 19.70 -4.88 -36.31
C PHE A 81 19.31 -3.55 -35.64
N ASN A 82 19.98 -2.45 -35.96
CA ASN A 82 19.64 -1.14 -35.42
C ASN A 82 18.70 -0.39 -36.38
N THR A 83 17.73 0.31 -35.81
CA THR A 83 16.83 1.21 -36.58
C THR A 83 16.95 2.63 -36.04
N GLY A 84 17.40 3.55 -36.87
CA GLY A 84 17.51 4.99 -36.58
C GLY A 84 16.66 5.81 -37.55
N ILE A 85 15.60 6.47 -37.08
CA ILE A 85 14.75 7.35 -37.91
C ILE A 85 14.69 8.73 -37.29
N GLY A 86 15.37 9.70 -37.87
CA GLY A 86 15.48 11.06 -37.35
C GLY A 86 16.93 11.58 -37.40
N ALA A 87 17.12 12.88 -37.29
CA ALA A 87 18.41 13.50 -37.27
C ALA A 87 19.21 13.12 -36.00
N GLY A 88 20.44 12.62 -36.15
CA GLY A 88 21.35 12.28 -35.07
C GLY A 88 20.87 11.07 -34.21
N THR A 89 19.98 10.25 -34.73
CA THR A 89 19.59 9.01 -34.02
C THR A 89 20.75 8.03 -33.98
N LEU A 90 21.02 7.43 -32.80
CA LEU A 90 22.10 6.45 -32.63
C LEU A 90 23.47 6.94 -33.19
N LEU A 91 23.76 8.24 -33.02
CA LEU A 91 24.92 8.91 -33.64
C LEU A 91 26.22 8.18 -33.31
N THR A 92 26.43 7.82 -32.04
CA THR A 92 27.69 7.20 -31.56
C THR A 92 27.56 5.69 -31.34
N ASN A 93 26.54 5.06 -31.91
CA ASN A 93 26.22 3.64 -31.63
C ASN A 93 27.32 2.71 -32.18
N THR A 94 27.68 1.72 -31.35
CA THR A 94 28.48 0.55 -31.78
C THR A 94 27.81 -0.78 -31.39
N ALA A 95 26.63 -0.68 -30.75
CA ALA A 95 25.87 -1.78 -30.16
C ALA A 95 24.80 -2.34 -31.12
N ASP A 96 24.12 -3.40 -30.69
CA ASP A 96 23.13 -4.13 -31.48
C ASP A 96 21.70 -3.89 -31.02
N ARG A 97 20.76 -4.12 -31.93
CA ARG A 97 19.33 -4.27 -31.63
C ARG A 97 18.72 -3.07 -30.91
N ASN A 98 19.09 -1.87 -31.33
CA ASN A 98 18.49 -0.64 -30.82
C ASN A 98 17.51 -0.05 -31.84
N THR A 99 16.39 0.48 -31.35
CA THR A 99 15.41 1.22 -32.16
C THR A 99 15.33 2.65 -31.66
N ALA A 100 15.61 3.63 -32.50
CA ALA A 100 15.57 5.06 -32.18
C ALA A 100 14.73 5.81 -33.21
N ILE A 101 13.64 6.43 -32.79
CA ILE A 101 12.74 7.23 -33.63
C ILE A 101 12.58 8.62 -32.98
N GLY A 102 12.95 9.67 -33.72
CA GLY A 102 12.93 11.06 -33.25
C GLY A 102 14.32 11.69 -33.18
N ALA A 103 14.38 13.00 -33.34
CA ALA A 103 15.66 13.71 -33.36
C ALA A 103 16.46 13.48 -32.08
N GLY A 104 17.71 13.06 -32.18
CA GLY A 104 18.62 12.82 -31.07
C GLY A 104 18.25 11.62 -30.19
N ALA A 105 17.30 10.78 -30.56
CA ALA A 105 17.01 9.57 -29.82
C ALA A 105 18.23 8.63 -29.80
N LEU A 106 18.60 8.13 -28.58
CA LEU A 106 19.80 7.30 -28.34
C LEU A 106 21.10 7.91 -28.93
N LEU A 107 21.20 9.24 -28.95
CA LEU A 107 22.33 9.92 -29.61
C LEU A 107 23.69 9.42 -29.11
N SER A 108 23.87 9.31 -27.80
CA SER A 108 25.12 8.97 -27.13
C SER A 108 25.31 7.46 -26.87
N ASN A 109 24.43 6.60 -27.39
CA ASN A 109 24.54 5.17 -27.15
C ASN A 109 25.86 4.61 -27.71
N THR A 110 26.67 4.01 -26.86
CA THR A 110 27.91 3.37 -27.28
C THR A 110 27.81 1.85 -27.21
N ALA A 111 27.55 1.28 -26.04
CA ALA A 111 27.54 -0.17 -25.81
C ALA A 111 26.18 -0.73 -25.38
N GLY A 112 25.16 0.12 -25.14
CA GLY A 112 23.83 -0.31 -24.72
C GLY A 112 23.07 -1.05 -25.82
N ASN A 113 22.64 -2.27 -25.56
CA ASN A 113 21.90 -3.11 -26.49
C ASN A 113 20.41 -3.21 -26.13
N PHE A 114 19.57 -3.56 -27.10
CA PHE A 114 18.14 -3.83 -26.90
C PHE A 114 17.36 -2.64 -26.35
N ASN A 115 17.74 -1.41 -26.71
CA ASN A 115 16.98 -0.24 -26.30
C ASN A 115 15.96 0.17 -27.37
N THR A 116 14.78 0.62 -26.92
CA THR A 116 13.76 1.24 -27.77
C THR A 116 13.52 2.68 -27.32
N ALA A 117 13.81 3.65 -28.15
CA ALA A 117 13.62 5.08 -27.91
C ALA A 117 12.70 5.68 -28.98
N ASN A 118 11.51 6.13 -28.59
CA ASN A 118 10.55 6.77 -29.48
C ASN A 118 10.17 8.16 -28.92
N GLY A 119 10.72 9.20 -29.50
CA GLY A 119 10.54 10.58 -29.10
C GLY A 119 11.81 11.41 -29.29
N ALA A 120 11.67 12.70 -29.48
CA ALA A 120 12.83 13.60 -29.52
C ALA A 120 13.60 13.50 -28.20
N PHE A 121 14.93 13.33 -28.29
CA PHE A 121 15.83 13.21 -27.14
C PHE A 121 15.55 12.06 -26.16
N ALA A 122 14.77 11.05 -26.54
CA ALA A 122 14.59 9.86 -25.72
C ALA A 122 15.91 9.08 -25.58
N LEU A 123 16.30 8.69 -24.35
CA LEU A 123 17.59 8.04 -24.04
C LEU A 123 18.81 8.78 -24.57
N PHE A 124 18.79 10.11 -24.58
CA PHE A 124 19.77 10.94 -25.25
C PHE A 124 21.21 10.69 -24.79
N THR A 125 21.46 10.59 -23.49
CA THR A 125 22.81 10.37 -22.92
C THR A 125 23.11 8.91 -22.58
N ASN A 126 22.26 7.97 -23.00
CA ASN A 126 22.51 6.55 -22.73
C ASN A 126 23.89 6.15 -23.33
N THR A 127 24.72 5.52 -22.52
CA THR A 127 26.04 5.03 -22.97
C THR A 127 26.10 3.51 -22.99
N GLU A 128 25.86 2.88 -21.86
CA GLU A 128 25.98 1.43 -21.65
C GLU A 128 24.64 0.75 -21.24
N GLY A 129 23.66 1.55 -20.81
CA GLY A 129 22.37 1.03 -20.38
C GLY A 129 21.68 0.21 -21.47
N GLY A 130 21.24 -1.00 -21.15
CA GLY A 130 20.55 -1.91 -22.06
C GLY A 130 19.14 -2.28 -21.61
N PHE A 131 18.34 -2.81 -22.56
CA PHE A 131 16.97 -3.27 -22.30
C PHE A 131 16.03 -2.17 -21.79
N ASN A 132 16.25 -0.91 -22.22
CA ASN A 132 15.38 0.19 -21.86
C ASN A 132 14.32 0.45 -22.94
N THR A 133 13.11 0.79 -22.50
CA THR A 133 12.01 1.27 -23.36
C THR A 133 11.66 2.70 -22.98
N ALA A 134 11.87 3.66 -23.87
CA ALA A 134 11.56 5.07 -23.68
C ALA A 134 10.59 5.55 -24.77
N ASN A 135 9.39 5.96 -24.38
CA ASN A 135 8.37 6.46 -25.30
C ASN A 135 7.84 7.83 -24.84
N GLY A 136 8.26 8.88 -25.48
CA GLY A 136 7.94 10.27 -25.18
C GLY A 136 9.14 11.20 -25.34
N GLU A 137 8.87 12.50 -25.45
CA GLU A 137 9.93 13.52 -25.51
C GLU A 137 10.76 13.51 -24.24
N SER A 138 12.09 13.53 -24.37
CA SER A 138 13.06 13.58 -23.28
C SER A 138 12.88 12.48 -22.21
N THR A 139 12.28 11.37 -22.56
CA THR A 139 12.12 10.20 -21.68
C THR A 139 13.48 9.53 -21.45
N LEU A 140 13.81 9.19 -20.18
CA LEU A 140 15.14 8.63 -19.81
C LEU A 140 16.33 9.46 -20.33
N PHE A 141 16.16 10.77 -20.40
CA PHE A 141 17.12 11.67 -21.08
C PHE A 141 18.55 11.53 -20.55
N LYS A 142 18.73 11.46 -19.22
CA LYS A 142 20.06 11.37 -18.57
C LYS A 142 20.50 9.95 -18.24
N ASN A 143 19.81 8.92 -18.71
CA ASN A 143 20.25 7.56 -18.46
C ASN A 143 21.68 7.36 -18.98
N THR A 144 22.55 6.76 -18.20
CA THR A 144 23.93 6.42 -18.61
C THR A 144 24.13 4.92 -18.64
N THR A 145 24.04 4.27 -17.50
CA THR A 145 24.25 2.82 -17.32
C THR A 145 23.00 2.06 -16.85
N GLY A 146 21.94 2.79 -16.46
CA GLY A 146 20.71 2.18 -16.01
C GLY A 146 20.08 1.25 -17.06
N GLY A 147 19.68 0.05 -16.67
CA GLY A 147 19.11 -0.96 -17.56
C GLY A 147 17.73 -1.46 -17.10
N PHE A 148 17.02 -2.11 -18.02
CA PHE A 148 15.70 -2.72 -17.78
C PHE A 148 14.62 -1.70 -17.34
N ASN A 149 14.75 -0.43 -17.74
CA ASN A 149 13.76 0.59 -17.42
C ASN A 149 12.70 0.70 -18.52
N THR A 150 11.43 0.86 -18.11
CA THR A 150 10.31 1.18 -19.01
C THR A 150 9.75 2.54 -18.64
N ALA A 151 9.85 3.50 -19.56
CA ALA A 151 9.37 4.87 -19.35
C ALA A 151 8.45 5.31 -20.50
N ILE A 152 7.22 5.72 -20.16
CA ILE A 152 6.20 6.16 -21.13
C ILE A 152 5.61 7.49 -20.65
N GLY A 153 5.79 8.53 -21.44
CA GLY A 153 5.32 9.89 -21.13
C GLY A 153 6.45 10.93 -21.25
N ALA A 154 6.11 12.17 -21.54
CA ALA A 154 7.11 13.22 -21.63
C ALA A 154 7.86 13.36 -20.30
N SER A 155 9.19 13.41 -20.37
CA SER A 155 10.10 13.51 -19.23
C SER A 155 9.99 12.41 -18.16
N ALA A 156 9.36 11.27 -18.45
CA ALA A 156 9.37 10.14 -17.52
C ALA A 156 10.82 9.64 -17.34
N LEU A 157 11.23 9.39 -16.07
CA LEU A 157 12.61 8.99 -15.69
C LEU A 157 13.71 9.91 -16.26
N PHE A 158 13.43 11.19 -16.42
CA PHE A 158 14.33 12.14 -17.09
C PHE A 158 15.75 12.14 -16.50
N ASN A 159 15.88 12.17 -15.17
CA ASN A 159 17.18 12.26 -14.48
C ASN A 159 17.79 10.89 -14.11
N ASN A 160 17.18 9.78 -14.48
CA ASN A 160 17.74 8.46 -14.18
C ASN A 160 19.17 8.37 -14.75
N THR A 161 20.14 8.03 -13.92
CA THR A 161 21.52 7.83 -14.35
C THR A 161 21.91 6.35 -14.33
N GLU A 162 21.72 5.70 -13.19
CA GLU A 162 22.16 4.34 -12.92
C GLU A 162 21.01 3.42 -12.45
N GLY A 163 19.83 4.00 -12.13
CA GLY A 163 18.67 3.24 -11.65
C GLY A 163 18.21 2.17 -12.63
N ASN A 164 17.90 1.00 -12.12
CA ASN A 164 17.52 -0.18 -12.89
C ASN A 164 16.11 -0.66 -12.58
N GLN A 165 15.49 -1.37 -13.54
CA GLN A 165 14.21 -2.05 -13.33
C GLN A 165 13.07 -1.12 -12.90
N ASN A 166 13.12 0.15 -13.31
CA ASN A 166 12.06 1.10 -13.01
C ASN A 166 10.99 1.09 -14.11
N THR A 167 9.73 1.20 -13.71
CA THR A 167 8.59 1.41 -14.63
C THR A 167 7.96 2.76 -14.33
N ALA A 168 7.96 3.67 -15.29
CA ALA A 168 7.36 4.99 -15.17
C ALA A 168 6.37 5.24 -16.31
N THR A 169 5.10 5.44 -15.98
CA THR A 169 4.04 5.75 -16.96
C THR A 169 3.31 7.02 -16.53
N GLY A 170 3.45 8.07 -17.31
CA GLY A 170 2.83 9.38 -17.04
C GLY A 170 3.78 10.54 -17.26
N TYR A 171 3.22 11.72 -17.39
CA TYR A 171 3.98 12.97 -17.47
C TYR A 171 4.83 13.16 -16.21
N GLU A 172 6.15 13.31 -16.37
CA GLU A 172 7.12 13.50 -15.28
C GLU A 172 7.09 12.42 -14.18
N ALA A 173 6.61 11.21 -14.48
CA ALA A 173 6.70 10.10 -13.52
C ALA A 173 8.19 9.74 -13.27
N LEU A 174 8.59 9.62 -11.98
CA LEU A 174 9.99 9.36 -11.56
C LEU A 174 11.01 10.38 -12.14
N LEU A 175 10.59 11.64 -12.33
CA LEU A 175 11.40 12.67 -13.00
C LEU A 175 12.81 12.79 -12.42
N LEU A 176 12.93 12.86 -11.08
CA LEU A 176 14.18 13.12 -10.36
C LEU A 176 14.89 11.85 -9.87
N ASN A 177 14.43 10.66 -10.28
CA ASN A 177 15.14 9.42 -9.94
C ASN A 177 16.57 9.48 -10.48
N THR A 178 17.56 9.13 -9.66
CA THR A 178 18.95 9.06 -10.08
C THR A 178 19.49 7.64 -10.05
N THR A 179 19.48 7.00 -8.91
CA THR A 179 19.99 5.64 -8.67
C THR A 179 18.95 4.68 -8.14
N GLY A 180 17.75 5.19 -7.73
CA GLY A 180 16.66 4.37 -7.25
C GLY A 180 16.27 3.29 -8.25
N SER A 181 16.03 2.06 -7.77
CA SER A 181 15.79 0.89 -8.60
C SER A 181 14.51 0.15 -8.19
N SER A 182 13.96 -0.63 -9.10
CA SER A 182 12.76 -1.45 -8.86
C SER A 182 11.50 -0.64 -8.48
N ASN A 183 11.42 0.63 -8.91
CA ASN A 183 10.26 1.45 -8.63
C ASN A 183 9.21 1.35 -9.75
N THR A 184 7.94 1.36 -9.38
CA THR A 184 6.80 1.44 -10.30
C THR A 184 6.00 2.71 -10.05
N ALA A 185 5.96 3.61 -11.02
CA ALA A 185 5.19 4.85 -11.00
C ALA A 185 4.18 4.88 -12.15
N ASN A 186 2.90 4.86 -11.83
CA ASN A 186 1.82 4.93 -12.81
C ASN A 186 0.89 6.11 -12.51
N GLY A 187 1.09 7.22 -13.16
CA GLY A 187 0.33 8.46 -13.01
C GLY A 187 1.19 9.69 -13.25
N SER A 188 0.55 10.80 -13.60
CA SER A 188 1.24 12.08 -13.72
C SER A 188 1.87 12.47 -12.38
N LEU A 189 3.16 12.84 -12.38
CA LEU A 189 3.93 13.26 -11.21
C LEU A 189 4.05 12.17 -10.10
N ALA A 190 3.77 10.91 -10.40
CA ALA A 190 3.97 9.81 -9.45
C ALA A 190 5.46 9.61 -9.18
N LEU A 191 5.87 9.51 -7.90
CA LEU A 191 7.26 9.40 -7.45
C LEU A 191 8.19 10.50 -8.03
N LEU A 192 7.67 11.70 -8.27
CA LEU A 192 8.41 12.78 -8.96
C LEU A 192 9.79 13.00 -8.36
N ASN A 193 9.89 13.14 -7.05
CA ASN A 193 11.11 13.54 -6.33
C ASN A 193 11.94 12.34 -5.84
N ASN A 194 11.57 11.11 -6.18
CA ASN A 194 12.36 9.94 -5.78
C ASN A 194 13.78 10.09 -6.30
N SER A 195 14.76 10.10 -5.43
CA SER A 195 16.16 10.21 -5.85
C SER A 195 16.89 8.88 -5.77
N THR A 196 16.81 8.22 -4.64
CA THR A 196 17.52 6.96 -4.34
C THR A 196 16.63 5.88 -3.74
N GLY A 197 15.35 6.18 -3.44
CA GLY A 197 14.40 5.21 -2.90
C GLY A 197 14.17 4.03 -3.85
N ASN A 198 14.05 2.83 -3.30
CA ASN A 198 13.92 1.59 -4.05
C ASN A 198 12.60 0.88 -3.73
N GLU A 199 12.17 0.01 -4.64
CA GLU A 199 11.06 -0.91 -4.41
C GLU A 199 9.73 -0.22 -4.05
N ASN A 200 9.54 1.03 -4.53
CA ASN A 200 8.30 1.76 -4.31
C ASN A 200 7.29 1.50 -5.45
N THR A 201 6.02 1.32 -5.08
CA THR A 201 4.90 1.25 -6.03
C THR A 201 3.96 2.43 -5.82
N ALA A 202 3.78 3.26 -6.82
CA ALA A 202 2.91 4.43 -6.81
C ALA A 202 1.92 4.38 -7.98
N THR A 203 0.62 4.33 -7.68
CA THR A 203 -0.45 4.35 -8.68
C THR A 203 -1.44 5.48 -8.39
N GLY A 204 -1.46 6.48 -9.27
CA GLY A 204 -2.31 7.68 -9.15
C GLY A 204 -1.54 8.98 -9.34
N ALA A 205 -2.24 10.06 -9.62
CA ALA A 205 -1.61 11.37 -9.80
C ALA A 205 -1.03 11.90 -8.49
N GLY A 206 0.24 12.34 -8.50
CA GLY A 206 0.93 12.89 -7.33
C GLY A 206 1.12 11.90 -6.18
N THR A 207 1.00 10.62 -6.43
CA THR A 207 1.24 9.55 -5.43
C THR A 207 2.73 9.47 -5.13
N LEU A 208 3.12 9.42 -3.83
CA LEU A 208 4.52 9.42 -3.38
C LEU A 208 5.33 10.60 -3.98
N PHE A 209 4.69 11.74 -4.21
CA PHE A 209 5.25 12.89 -4.94
C PHE A 209 6.60 13.36 -4.36
N SER A 210 6.70 13.48 -3.04
CA SER A 210 7.89 14.01 -2.35
C SER A 210 8.84 12.92 -1.83
N ASN A 211 8.63 11.65 -2.18
CA ASN A 211 9.53 10.59 -1.74
C ASN A 211 10.95 10.90 -2.22
N THR A 212 11.93 10.85 -1.34
CA THR A 212 13.34 11.10 -1.70
C THR A 212 14.19 9.84 -1.54
N THR A 213 14.19 9.26 -0.36
CA THR A 213 14.98 8.07 0.01
C THR A 213 14.14 6.93 0.54
N GLY A 214 12.85 7.17 0.84
CA GLY A 214 11.93 6.15 1.33
C GLY A 214 11.83 4.96 0.37
N SER A 215 11.82 3.74 0.91
CA SER A 215 11.81 2.48 0.18
C SER A 215 10.68 1.57 0.63
N ASP A 216 10.35 0.56 -0.20
CA ASP A 216 9.35 -0.47 0.13
C ASP A 216 7.94 0.08 0.37
N ASN A 217 7.60 1.25 -0.19
CA ASN A 217 6.28 1.83 -0.02
C ASN A 217 5.33 1.42 -1.16
N THR A 218 4.09 1.08 -0.81
CA THR A 218 3.00 0.84 -1.77
C THR A 218 1.91 1.88 -1.58
N ALA A 219 1.64 2.66 -2.61
CA ALA A 219 0.63 3.71 -2.55
C ALA A 219 -0.29 3.68 -3.78
N THR A 220 -1.61 3.62 -3.54
CA THR A 220 -2.64 3.66 -4.57
C THR A 220 -3.66 4.75 -4.25
N GLY A 221 -3.89 5.66 -5.18
CA GLY A 221 -4.83 6.78 -5.04
C GLY A 221 -4.15 8.12 -5.25
N SER A 222 -4.94 9.10 -5.68
CA SER A 222 -4.42 10.47 -5.87
C SER A 222 -3.88 11.02 -4.55
N HIS A 223 -2.64 11.51 -4.57
CA HIS A 223 -1.93 12.08 -3.42
C HIS A 223 -1.75 11.12 -2.22
N ALA A 224 -1.89 9.80 -2.38
CA ALA A 224 -1.50 8.85 -1.34
C ALA A 224 0.01 8.98 -1.07
N LEU A 225 0.42 9.03 0.22
CA LEU A 225 1.82 9.22 0.65
C LEU A 225 2.53 10.42 -0.01
N SER A 226 1.80 11.49 -0.35
CA SER A 226 2.33 12.57 -1.20
C SER A 226 3.52 13.32 -0.59
N VAL A 227 3.62 13.41 0.74
CA VAL A 227 4.68 14.14 1.46
C VAL A 227 5.73 13.19 2.06
N ASN A 228 5.63 11.87 1.82
CA ASN A 228 6.63 10.93 2.30
C ASN A 228 8.03 11.33 1.80
N THR A 229 8.99 11.51 2.69
CA THR A 229 10.37 11.83 2.31
C THR A 229 11.31 10.66 2.57
N GLU A 230 11.25 10.08 3.76
CA GLU A 230 12.17 9.05 4.26
C GLU A 230 11.44 7.81 4.82
N GLY A 231 10.10 7.88 4.95
CA GLY A 231 9.29 6.77 5.48
C GLY A 231 9.39 5.51 4.62
N ASN A 232 9.49 4.34 5.28
CA ASN A 232 9.69 3.05 4.61
C ASN A 232 8.58 2.06 4.97
N SER A 233 8.36 1.12 4.07
CA SER A 233 7.45 -0.02 4.29
C SER A 233 6.02 0.39 4.64
N ASN A 234 5.54 1.48 4.05
CA ASN A 234 4.18 1.96 4.25
C ASN A 234 3.25 1.46 3.14
N THR A 235 2.01 1.15 3.50
CA THR A 235 0.94 0.84 2.56
C THR A 235 -0.17 1.88 2.66
N ALA A 236 -0.49 2.55 1.57
CA ALA A 236 -1.55 3.55 1.49
C ALA A 236 -2.47 3.27 0.32
N ASP A 237 -3.73 2.94 0.59
CA ASP A 237 -4.76 2.70 -0.43
C ASP A 237 -5.97 3.63 -0.21
N GLY A 238 -6.07 4.66 -1.02
CA GLY A 238 -7.13 5.65 -0.97
C GLY A 238 -6.64 7.05 -1.30
N VAL A 239 -7.56 7.91 -1.69
CA VAL A 239 -7.26 9.34 -1.93
C VAL A 239 -6.73 9.96 -0.65
N SER A 240 -5.53 10.53 -0.72
CA SER A 240 -4.84 11.18 0.41
C SER A 240 -4.61 10.28 1.64
N ALA A 241 -4.61 8.96 1.50
CA ALA A 241 -4.16 8.05 2.56
C ALA A 241 -2.69 8.33 2.88
N LEU A 242 -2.34 8.49 4.18
CA LEU A 242 -0.97 8.84 4.65
C LEU A 242 -0.38 10.09 3.95
N ALA A 243 -1.21 11.03 3.48
CA ALA A 243 -0.74 12.11 2.61
C ALA A 243 0.38 12.95 3.23
N ASN A 244 0.35 13.23 4.53
CA ASN A 244 1.32 14.06 5.23
C ASN A 244 2.41 13.25 5.98
N ASN A 245 2.54 11.95 5.70
CA ASN A 245 3.64 11.18 6.27
C ASN A 245 4.98 11.74 5.80
N THR A 246 5.92 11.93 6.70
CA THR A 246 7.28 12.40 6.36
C THR A 246 8.31 11.30 6.60
N SER A 247 8.31 10.71 7.79
CA SER A 247 9.29 9.70 8.21
C SER A 247 8.66 8.49 8.91
N GLY A 248 7.33 8.45 9.07
CA GLY A 248 6.62 7.29 9.63
C GLY A 248 6.85 6.03 8.83
N GLN A 249 6.94 4.88 9.50
CA GLN A 249 7.29 3.59 8.91
C GLN A 249 6.31 2.51 9.33
N LEU A 250 6.18 1.46 8.51
CA LEU A 250 5.36 0.29 8.81
C LEU A 250 3.88 0.64 9.05
N ASP A 251 3.39 1.70 8.44
CA ASP A 251 2.01 2.13 8.56
C ASP A 251 1.16 1.52 7.43
N THR A 252 -0.05 1.11 7.76
CA THR A 252 -1.06 0.65 6.80
C THR A 252 -2.29 1.55 6.88
N ALA A 253 -2.64 2.19 5.78
CA ALA A 253 -3.79 3.07 5.67
C ALA A 253 -4.67 2.67 4.47
N THR A 254 -5.90 2.24 4.73
CA THR A 254 -6.89 1.90 3.71
C THR A 254 -8.13 2.79 3.87
N GLY A 255 -8.44 3.57 2.86
CA GLY A 255 -9.56 4.51 2.85
C GLY A 255 -9.15 5.95 2.63
N ALA A 256 -10.08 6.76 2.13
CA ALA A 256 -9.83 8.17 1.88
C ALA A 256 -9.47 8.92 3.17
N GLY A 257 -8.30 9.56 3.20
CA GLY A 257 -7.80 10.30 4.36
C GLY A 257 -7.47 9.45 5.59
N ALA A 258 -7.34 8.13 5.47
CA ALA A 258 -6.81 7.30 6.55
C ALA A 258 -5.37 7.72 6.87
N LEU A 259 -5.04 7.91 8.16
CA LEU A 259 -3.73 8.42 8.64
C LEU A 259 -3.28 9.71 7.93
N LEU A 260 -4.22 10.56 7.52
CA LEU A 260 -3.95 11.76 6.70
C LEU A 260 -2.79 12.60 7.22
N ASN A 261 -2.76 12.89 8.52
CA ASN A 261 -1.82 13.80 9.17
C ASN A 261 -0.67 13.09 9.89
N ASN A 262 -0.49 11.79 9.68
CA ASN A 262 0.67 11.10 10.25
C ASN A 262 1.95 11.77 9.75
N THR A 263 2.85 12.12 10.66
CA THR A 263 4.14 12.73 10.28
C THR A 263 5.31 11.78 10.56
N SER A 264 5.33 11.18 11.74
CA SER A 264 6.39 10.29 12.20
C SER A 264 5.90 9.12 13.07
N GLY A 265 4.59 8.96 13.21
CA GLY A 265 3.99 7.78 13.86
C GLY A 265 4.35 6.51 13.10
N ASN A 266 4.55 5.40 13.80
CA ASN A 266 4.99 4.14 13.20
C ASN A 266 4.07 2.99 13.57
N SER A 267 4.01 1.98 12.71
CA SER A 267 3.30 0.73 12.97
C SER A 267 1.81 0.93 13.29
N ASN A 268 1.18 1.88 12.64
CA ASN A 268 -0.25 2.10 12.77
C ASN A 268 -1.02 1.37 11.66
N THR A 269 -2.20 0.87 12.00
CA THR A 269 -3.15 0.30 11.03
C THR A 269 -4.44 1.12 11.06
N ALA A 270 -4.82 1.69 9.94
CA ALA A 270 -6.05 2.45 9.76
C ALA A 270 -6.85 1.91 8.56
N ASP A 271 -8.02 1.36 8.80
CA ASP A 271 -8.92 0.86 7.77
C ASP A 271 -10.30 1.54 7.89
N GLY A 272 -10.55 2.48 7.02
CA GLY A 272 -11.78 3.27 6.96
C GLY A 272 -11.53 4.72 6.58
N VAL A 273 -12.57 5.37 6.07
CA VAL A 273 -12.50 6.81 5.74
C VAL A 273 -12.15 7.61 6.99
N SER A 274 -11.08 8.40 6.93
CA SER A 274 -10.58 9.22 8.04
C SER A 274 -10.24 8.46 9.32
N ALA A 275 -10.01 7.15 9.28
CA ALA A 275 -9.48 6.41 10.43
C ALA A 275 -8.08 6.97 10.78
N LEU A 276 -7.83 7.27 12.08
CA LEU A 276 -6.58 7.89 12.56
C LEU A 276 -6.18 9.18 11.82
N ALA A 277 -7.13 9.91 11.25
CA ALA A 277 -6.82 11.02 10.35
C ALA A 277 -5.96 12.12 10.99
N ASN A 278 -6.09 12.37 12.30
CA ASN A 278 -5.33 13.39 13.01
C ASN A 278 -4.10 12.85 13.76
N ASN A 279 -3.75 11.58 13.59
CA ASN A 279 -2.51 11.05 14.17
C ASN A 279 -1.30 11.83 13.62
N THR A 280 -0.39 12.23 14.48
CA THR A 280 0.85 12.91 14.08
C THR A 280 2.09 12.09 14.45
N THR A 281 2.18 11.64 15.69
CA THR A 281 3.33 10.92 16.25
C THR A 281 2.95 9.61 16.95
N GLY A 282 1.65 9.35 17.14
CA GLY A 282 1.16 8.14 17.79
C GLY A 282 1.60 6.86 17.07
N GLN A 283 1.91 5.81 17.83
CA GLN A 283 2.46 4.56 17.32
C GLN A 283 1.62 3.36 17.78
N LEU A 284 1.73 2.25 17.04
CA LEU A 284 1.12 0.96 17.40
C LEU A 284 -0.42 1.05 17.58
N ASN A 285 -1.08 1.95 16.88
CA ASN A 285 -2.53 2.09 16.94
C ASN A 285 -3.21 1.25 15.86
N THR A 286 -4.36 0.66 16.19
CA THR A 286 -5.22 -0.06 15.26
C THR A 286 -6.59 0.58 15.23
N ALA A 287 -7.00 1.13 14.10
CA ALA A 287 -8.29 1.79 13.88
C ALA A 287 -9.01 1.18 12.68
N ILE A 288 -10.12 0.51 12.93
CA ILE A 288 -10.94 -0.13 11.89
C ILE A 288 -12.36 0.43 11.95
N GLY A 289 -12.74 1.18 10.94
CA GLY A 289 -14.03 1.85 10.82
C GLY A 289 -13.89 3.33 10.48
N ALA A 290 -14.90 3.89 9.83
CA ALA A 290 -14.89 5.31 9.47
C ALA A 290 -14.76 6.19 10.74
N GLY A 291 -13.78 7.09 10.76
CA GLY A 291 -13.51 7.97 11.90
C GLY A 291 -13.03 7.26 13.17
N ALA A 292 -12.63 5.99 13.11
CA ALA A 292 -12.03 5.33 14.27
C ALA A 292 -10.73 6.03 14.67
N LEU A 293 -10.53 6.32 15.98
CA LEU A 293 -9.40 7.07 16.54
C LEU A 293 -9.17 8.42 15.86
N LEU A 294 -10.23 9.10 15.39
CA LEU A 294 -10.13 10.31 14.56
C LEU A 294 -9.24 11.39 15.19
N ASN A 295 -9.38 11.67 16.48
CA ASN A 295 -8.69 12.75 17.18
C ASN A 295 -7.43 12.29 17.94
N ASN A 296 -7.01 11.04 17.78
CA ASN A 296 -5.73 10.61 18.32
C ASN A 296 -4.60 11.38 17.63
N THR A 297 -3.81 12.14 18.37
CA THR A 297 -2.68 12.90 17.82
C THR A 297 -1.34 12.27 18.15
N SER A 298 -1.16 11.77 19.36
CA SER A 298 0.09 11.21 19.86
C SER A 298 -0.09 9.97 20.74
N GLY A 299 -1.32 9.55 21.00
CA GLY A 299 -1.63 8.35 21.78
C GLY A 299 -1.10 7.08 21.12
N ASN A 300 -0.61 6.15 21.93
CA ASN A 300 0.04 4.92 21.47
C ASN A 300 -0.70 3.68 21.93
N GLY A 301 -0.65 2.62 21.12
CA GLY A 301 -1.17 1.32 21.50
C GLY A 301 -2.70 1.27 21.66
N ASN A 302 -3.44 2.14 20.98
CA ASN A 302 -4.89 2.15 21.03
C ASN A 302 -5.46 1.19 19.98
N VAL A 303 -6.56 0.52 20.34
CA VAL A 303 -7.32 -0.35 19.45
C VAL A 303 -8.76 0.16 19.37
N ALA A 304 -9.23 0.50 18.19
CA ALA A 304 -10.60 0.93 17.94
C ALA A 304 -11.20 0.13 16.77
N LEU A 305 -12.35 -0.48 17.03
CA LEU A 305 -13.07 -1.28 16.05
C LEU A 305 -14.54 -0.85 15.99
N GLY A 306 -14.93 -0.20 14.93
CA GLY A 306 -16.27 0.31 14.68
C GLY A 306 -16.26 1.76 14.20
N VAL A 307 -17.36 2.20 13.58
CA VAL A 307 -17.52 3.59 13.15
C VAL A 307 -17.42 4.53 14.33
N GLU A 308 -16.53 5.53 14.26
CA GLU A 308 -16.21 6.48 15.33
C GLU A 308 -15.79 5.82 16.67
N ALA A 309 -15.35 4.57 16.69
CA ALA A 309 -14.78 3.95 17.86
C ALA A 309 -13.51 4.69 18.30
N GLY A 310 -13.37 5.01 19.58
CA GLY A 310 -12.25 5.75 20.13
C GLY A 310 -12.03 7.15 19.53
N ALA A 311 -13.04 7.74 18.85
CA ALA A 311 -12.87 8.97 18.10
C ALA A 311 -12.37 10.16 18.93
N ASP A 312 -12.64 10.19 20.22
CA ASP A 312 -12.24 11.26 21.14
C ASP A 312 -11.03 10.90 22.03
N LEU A 313 -10.42 9.71 21.83
CA LEU A 313 -9.22 9.30 22.55
C LEU A 313 -8.00 10.13 22.09
N THR A 314 -7.18 10.54 23.07
CA THR A 314 -5.92 11.27 22.83
C THR A 314 -4.70 10.60 23.46
N ASP A 315 -4.90 9.68 24.40
CA ASP A 315 -3.84 9.03 25.18
C ASP A 315 -3.71 7.53 24.90
N ASN A 316 -3.04 6.77 25.78
CA ASN A 316 -2.45 5.50 25.42
C ASN A 316 -3.25 4.27 25.90
N SER A 317 -3.04 3.15 25.19
CA SER A 317 -3.41 1.80 25.67
C SER A 317 -4.90 1.61 25.92
N ASN A 318 -5.75 2.19 25.07
CA ASN A 318 -7.21 2.03 25.14
C ASN A 318 -7.70 1.01 24.12
N ILE A 319 -8.80 0.35 24.42
CA ILE A 319 -9.50 -0.58 23.53
C ILE A 319 -10.98 -0.17 23.49
N ASP A 320 -11.44 0.36 22.36
CA ASP A 320 -12.80 0.77 22.11
C ASP A 320 -13.41 -0.05 20.96
N ILE A 321 -14.41 -0.86 21.27
CA ILE A 321 -15.06 -1.75 20.30
C ILE A 321 -16.55 -1.47 20.25
N GLY A 322 -17.08 -1.11 19.10
CA GLY A 322 -18.47 -0.83 18.84
C GLY A 322 -18.70 0.48 18.11
N VAL A 323 -19.93 0.69 17.63
CA VAL A 323 -20.28 1.92 16.91
C VAL A 323 -20.38 3.07 17.89
N GLN A 324 -19.71 4.19 17.60
CA GLN A 324 -19.70 5.42 18.42
C GLN A 324 -19.27 5.23 19.89
N VAL A 325 -18.52 4.19 20.19
CA VAL A 325 -17.81 4.04 21.48
C VAL A 325 -16.61 4.98 21.47
N ARG A 326 -16.86 6.29 21.67
CA ARG A 326 -15.92 7.37 21.30
C ARG A 326 -14.74 7.54 22.25
N GLY A 327 -14.78 6.98 23.45
CA GLY A 327 -13.77 7.23 24.49
C GLY A 327 -13.83 8.65 25.08
N LEU A 328 -12.85 9.00 25.87
CA LEU A 328 -12.71 10.34 26.45
C LEU A 328 -11.29 10.87 26.25
N ALA A 329 -11.18 12.18 25.96
CA ALA A 329 -9.87 12.81 25.88
C ALA A 329 -9.12 12.73 27.22
N GLY A 330 -7.83 12.40 27.19
CA GLY A 330 -7.02 12.22 28.40
C GLY A 330 -7.14 10.86 29.08
N GLU A 331 -7.86 9.91 28.47
CA GLU A 331 -8.05 8.59 29.03
C GLU A 331 -7.00 7.59 28.56
N SER A 332 -6.54 6.75 29.50
CA SER A 332 -5.56 5.69 29.22
C SER A 332 -5.93 4.39 29.90
N ASN A 333 -5.46 3.26 29.36
CA ASN A 333 -5.61 1.92 29.93
C ASN A 333 -7.07 1.50 30.17
N THR A 334 -7.96 1.90 29.28
CA THR A 334 -9.40 1.63 29.40
C THR A 334 -9.87 0.71 28.29
N ILE A 335 -10.78 -0.21 28.62
CA ILE A 335 -11.48 -1.08 27.67
C ILE A 335 -12.95 -0.70 27.66
N ARG A 336 -13.50 -0.38 26.50
CA ARG A 336 -14.92 -0.18 26.23
C ARG A 336 -15.38 -1.11 25.14
N ILE A 337 -16.46 -1.82 25.40
CA ILE A 337 -17.10 -2.70 24.42
C ILE A 337 -18.59 -2.41 24.49
N GLY A 338 -19.19 -2.06 23.38
CA GLY A 338 -20.63 -1.80 23.35
C GLY A 338 -21.06 -0.96 22.15
N ASP A 339 -22.22 -0.36 22.27
CA ASP A 339 -22.80 0.56 21.31
C ASP A 339 -23.35 1.76 22.08
N ASN A 340 -23.05 2.96 21.62
CA ASN A 340 -23.48 4.20 22.26
C ASN A 340 -24.65 4.86 21.51
N LEU A 341 -25.32 4.13 20.61
CA LEU A 341 -26.48 4.65 19.87
C LEU A 341 -27.68 4.81 20.80
N PRO A 342 -28.32 5.98 20.84
CA PRO A 342 -29.57 6.17 21.60
C PRO A 342 -30.67 5.26 21.03
N GLN A 343 -31.27 4.42 21.85
CA GLN A 343 -32.40 3.50 21.56
C GLN A 343 -32.08 2.14 20.90
N GLU A 344 -30.86 1.89 20.44
CA GLU A 344 -30.44 0.60 19.82
C GLU A 344 -29.30 -0.10 20.58
N GLY A 345 -28.91 0.39 21.77
CA GLY A 345 -27.80 -0.14 22.55
C GLY A 345 -27.90 -1.64 22.84
N GLN A 346 -26.77 -2.30 22.92
CA GLN A 346 -26.70 -3.73 23.22
C GLN A 346 -27.37 -4.07 24.54
N SER A 347 -28.36 -4.94 24.50
CA SER A 347 -29.04 -5.45 25.72
C SER A 347 -28.23 -6.53 26.43
N ASN A 348 -27.24 -7.14 25.80
CA ASN A 348 -26.43 -8.22 26.35
C ASN A 348 -24.99 -8.15 25.90
N CYS A 349 -24.04 -8.35 26.79
CA CYS A 349 -22.62 -8.52 26.51
C CYS A 349 -22.17 -9.91 26.95
N TYR A 350 -21.70 -10.73 26.01
CA TYR A 350 -21.17 -12.06 26.27
C TYR A 350 -19.65 -12.06 26.16
N ILE A 351 -18.94 -12.24 27.27
CA ILE A 351 -17.49 -12.39 27.30
C ILE A 351 -17.20 -13.87 27.52
N GLY A 352 -16.87 -14.61 26.46
CA GLY A 352 -16.53 -16.03 26.52
C GLY A 352 -15.19 -16.26 27.25
N GLY A 353 -15.08 -17.38 27.97
CA GLY A 353 -13.83 -17.79 28.60
C GLY A 353 -13.50 -17.18 29.96
N VAL A 354 -14.30 -16.24 30.47
CA VAL A 354 -14.10 -15.65 31.80
C VAL A 354 -14.34 -16.66 32.92
N PHE A 355 -15.04 -17.76 32.65
CA PHE A 355 -15.41 -18.79 33.62
C PHE A 355 -14.98 -20.22 33.25
N ASP A 356 -13.94 -20.41 32.48
CA ASP A 356 -13.41 -21.75 32.23
C ASP A 356 -12.58 -22.24 33.42
N GLY A 357 -13.21 -23.07 34.19
CA GLY A 357 -12.88 -24.18 35.03
C GLY A 357 -11.58 -24.26 35.87
N HIS A 358 -10.72 -23.26 35.91
CA HIS A 358 -9.51 -23.26 36.75
C HIS A 358 -9.25 -21.91 37.41
N VAL A 359 -10.24 -21.35 38.07
CA VAL A 359 -9.99 -20.23 38.98
C VAL A 359 -9.61 -20.83 40.35
N GLY A 360 -8.34 -20.74 40.70
CA GLY A 360 -7.94 -20.87 42.10
C GLY A 360 -8.77 -19.88 42.93
N LEU A 361 -8.89 -20.10 44.22
CA LEU A 361 -9.82 -19.52 45.21
C LEU A 361 -10.04 -18.00 45.24
N GLU A 362 -9.67 -17.25 44.17
CA GLU A 362 -9.93 -15.81 44.01
C GLU A 362 -10.85 -15.57 42.80
N SER A 363 -12.14 -15.76 43.00
CA SER A 363 -13.15 -15.39 42.01
C SER A 363 -13.32 -13.88 42.02
N PHE A 364 -12.94 -13.21 40.93
CA PHE A 364 -13.23 -11.79 40.75
C PHE A 364 -14.70 -11.63 40.36
N ILE A 365 -15.43 -10.86 41.16
CA ILE A 365 -16.78 -10.44 40.79
C ILE A 365 -16.64 -9.30 39.79
N VAL A 366 -17.05 -9.56 38.55
CA VAL A 366 -17.23 -8.50 37.56
C VAL A 366 -18.46 -7.70 37.98
N SER A 367 -18.27 -6.52 38.56
CA SER A 367 -19.33 -5.57 38.84
C SER A 367 -19.39 -4.50 37.79
N VAL A 368 -20.59 -4.18 37.31
CA VAL A 368 -20.84 -3.04 36.42
C VAL A 368 -21.43 -1.94 37.27
N ASN A 369 -20.80 -0.76 37.30
CA ASN A 369 -21.36 0.39 38.02
C ASN A 369 -22.39 1.14 37.16
N SER A 370 -23.02 2.18 37.73
CA SER A 370 -23.98 3.05 37.02
C SER A 370 -23.41 3.76 35.79
N ASP A 371 -22.10 3.80 35.65
CA ASP A 371 -21.39 4.43 34.53
C ASP A 371 -20.92 3.39 33.49
N ASN A 372 -21.43 2.17 33.53
CA ASN A 372 -21.08 1.03 32.69
C ASN A 372 -19.58 0.63 32.70
N LYS A 373 -18.86 0.96 33.79
CA LYS A 373 -17.47 0.55 33.98
C LYS A 373 -17.37 -0.78 34.71
N VAL A 374 -16.60 -1.69 34.20
CA VAL A 374 -16.25 -2.97 34.82
C VAL A 374 -15.07 -2.75 35.77
N GLY A 375 -15.22 -3.06 37.04
CA GLY A 375 -14.07 -3.20 37.97
C GLY A 375 -13.87 -2.14 39.03
N ASP A 376 -14.71 -1.12 39.19
CA ASP A 376 -14.57 -0.17 40.30
C ASP A 376 -15.53 -0.49 41.46
N THR A 377 -14.99 -1.09 42.50
CA THR A 377 -15.72 -1.35 43.78
C THR A 377 -15.56 -0.21 44.78
N SER A 378 -14.98 0.93 44.39
CA SER A 378 -14.62 2.03 45.31
C SER A 378 -15.70 3.13 45.47
N LEU A 379 -16.89 2.95 44.91
CA LEU A 379 -17.96 3.96 45.06
C LEU A 379 -18.48 4.03 46.51
N PRO A 380 -18.52 5.20 47.13
CA PRO A 380 -19.14 5.40 48.43
C PRO A 380 -20.66 5.15 48.34
N GLY A 381 -21.14 4.07 48.95
CA GLY A 381 -22.55 3.73 49.00
C GLY A 381 -23.01 2.51 48.21
N ALA A 382 -22.16 1.88 47.40
CA ALA A 382 -22.47 0.58 46.79
C ALA A 382 -22.56 -0.49 47.91
N PRO A 383 -23.61 -1.36 47.94
CA PRO A 383 -23.65 -2.45 48.91
C PRO A 383 -22.43 -3.34 48.65
N LYS A 384 -21.51 -3.37 49.60
CA LYS A 384 -20.41 -4.35 49.59
C LYS A 384 -21.05 -5.72 49.77
N LEU A 385 -21.45 -6.35 48.66
CA LEU A 385 -21.72 -7.78 48.66
C LEU A 385 -20.43 -8.45 49.07
N ARG A 386 -20.35 -8.91 50.32
CA ARG A 386 -19.15 -9.60 50.82
C ARG A 386 -18.98 -10.83 49.94
N VAL A 387 -17.83 -11.00 49.36
CA VAL A 387 -17.42 -12.19 48.55
C VAL A 387 -17.87 -13.49 49.28
N ARG A 388 -17.89 -13.47 50.61
CA ARG A 388 -18.35 -14.55 51.47
C ARG A 388 -19.84 -14.89 51.29
N GLU A 389 -20.72 -13.91 51.11
CA GLU A 389 -22.18 -14.13 50.95
C GLU A 389 -22.51 -14.68 49.56
N VAL A 390 -21.78 -14.25 48.52
CA VAL A 390 -21.94 -14.80 47.18
C VAL A 390 -21.36 -16.22 47.11
N LEU A 391 -20.24 -16.48 47.79
CA LEU A 391 -19.63 -17.81 47.85
C LEU A 391 -20.56 -18.81 48.61
N GLU A 392 -21.23 -18.35 49.67
CA GLU A 392 -22.22 -19.15 50.37
C GLU A 392 -23.50 -19.40 49.53
N ALA A 393 -23.94 -18.41 48.75
CA ALA A 393 -25.04 -18.58 47.83
C ALA A 393 -24.72 -19.57 46.68
N VAL A 394 -23.51 -19.50 46.12
CA VAL A 394 -23.04 -20.43 45.09
C VAL A 394 -22.92 -21.86 45.64
N LYS A 395 -22.40 -22.04 46.88
CA LYS A 395 -22.36 -23.35 47.54
C LYS A 395 -23.79 -23.91 47.73
N LYS A 396 -24.72 -23.07 48.19
CA LYS A 396 -26.11 -23.45 48.39
C LYS A 396 -26.83 -23.86 47.10
N VAL A 397 -26.53 -23.18 46.00
CA VAL A 397 -27.02 -23.55 44.65
C VAL A 397 -26.42 -24.89 44.19
N ALA A 398 -25.15 -25.16 44.47
CA ALA A 398 -24.53 -26.45 44.15
C ALA A 398 -25.14 -27.61 44.97
N GLU A 399 -25.40 -27.40 46.29
CA GLU A 399 -26.07 -28.35 47.16
C GLU A 399 -27.52 -28.61 46.72
N LEU A 400 -28.25 -27.58 46.33
CA LEU A 400 -29.59 -27.71 45.77
C LEU A 400 -29.61 -28.50 44.46
N LYS A 401 -28.67 -28.27 43.57
CA LYS A 401 -28.54 -29.05 42.34
C LYS A 401 -28.24 -30.52 42.59
N ALA A 402 -27.39 -30.83 43.58
CA ALA A 402 -27.09 -32.21 43.96
C ALA A 402 -28.34 -32.89 44.57
N THR A 403 -29.11 -32.15 45.41
CA THR A 403 -30.36 -32.64 45.99
C THR A 403 -31.42 -32.90 44.94
N VAL A 404 -31.58 -32.03 43.97
CA VAL A 404 -32.52 -32.21 42.84
C VAL A 404 -32.12 -33.42 41.99
N ALA A 405 -30.84 -33.62 41.75
CA ALA A 405 -30.37 -34.81 41.01
C ALA A 405 -30.66 -36.11 41.77
N ALA A 406 -30.46 -36.13 43.12
CA ALA A 406 -30.76 -37.28 43.95
C ALA A 406 -32.28 -37.58 43.98
N LEU A 407 -33.13 -36.55 44.13
CA LEU A 407 -34.59 -36.68 44.09
C LEU A 407 -35.09 -37.19 42.72
N THR A 408 -34.49 -36.72 41.64
CA THR A 408 -34.83 -37.19 40.28
C THR A 408 -34.47 -38.66 40.09
N ALA A 409 -33.30 -39.10 40.58
CA ALA A 409 -32.93 -40.52 40.56
C ALA A 409 -33.87 -41.38 41.40
N GLN A 410 -34.32 -40.88 42.60
CA GLN A 410 -35.26 -41.56 43.45
C GLN A 410 -36.65 -41.67 42.79
N LEU A 411 -37.15 -40.63 42.16
CA LEU A 411 -38.38 -40.63 41.37
C LEU A 411 -38.34 -41.64 40.21
N GLN A 412 -37.20 -41.70 39.49
CA GLN A 412 -37.01 -42.69 38.43
C GLN A 412 -37.02 -44.13 38.97
N GLY A 413 -36.38 -44.35 40.13
CA GLY A 413 -36.45 -45.64 40.85
C GLY A 413 -37.87 -46.05 41.26
N GLN A 414 -38.66 -45.12 41.81
CA GLN A 414 -40.06 -45.35 42.17
C GLN A 414 -40.92 -45.61 40.92
N ALA A 415 -40.72 -44.85 39.82
CA ALA A 415 -41.44 -45.10 38.58
C ALA A 415 -41.19 -46.52 38.03
N ALA A 416 -39.94 -46.98 38.09
CA ALA A 416 -39.59 -48.34 37.70
C ALA A 416 -40.21 -49.43 38.58
N GLN A 417 -40.34 -49.15 39.91
CA GLN A 417 -41.07 -50.03 40.83
C GLN A 417 -42.57 -50.09 40.53
N ILE A 418 -43.20 -48.95 40.29
CA ILE A 418 -44.64 -48.86 39.93
C ILE A 418 -44.83 -49.63 38.57
N GLN A 419 -44.01 -49.52 37.62
CA GLN A 419 -44.12 -50.30 36.37
C GLN A 419 -44.00 -51.81 36.60
N LYS A 420 -43.11 -52.26 37.49
CA LYS A 420 -42.99 -53.67 37.85
C LYS A 420 -44.28 -54.18 38.58
N VAL A 421 -44.84 -53.38 39.51
CA VAL A 421 -46.03 -53.70 40.20
C VAL A 421 -47.23 -53.73 39.22
N SER A 422 -47.35 -52.79 38.34
CA SER A 422 -48.42 -52.76 37.33
C SER A 422 -48.35 -53.98 36.41
N ALA A 423 -47.13 -54.36 35.90
CA ALA A 423 -46.99 -55.60 35.14
C ALA A 423 -47.34 -56.85 35.90
N GLN A 424 -47.10 -56.92 37.24
CA GLN A 424 -47.40 -58.04 38.07
C GLN A 424 -48.96 -58.14 38.34
N VAL A 425 -49.61 -56.97 38.47
CA VAL A 425 -51.10 -56.92 38.59
C VAL A 425 -51.72 -57.33 37.25
N GLU A 426 -51.24 -56.95 36.13
CA GLU A 426 -51.71 -57.37 34.78
C GLU A 426 -51.55 -58.89 34.59
N MET A 427 -50.40 -59.46 34.98
CA MET A 427 -50.20 -60.92 34.95
C MET A 427 -51.15 -61.65 35.87
N ASN A 428 -51.41 -61.16 37.12
CA ASN A 428 -52.37 -61.81 38.06
C ASN A 428 -53.82 -61.70 37.57
N ASN A 429 -54.17 -60.58 36.90
CA ASN A 429 -55.53 -60.45 36.34
C ASN A 429 -55.70 -61.34 35.08
N SER A 430 -54.73 -61.51 34.28
CA SER A 430 -54.78 -62.46 33.13
C SER A 430 -54.84 -63.91 33.56
N THR A 431 -54.14 -64.26 34.67
CA THR A 431 -54.23 -65.62 35.27
C THR A 431 -55.60 -65.91 35.88
N LYS A 432 -56.25 -64.91 36.51
CA LYS A 432 -57.65 -65.06 37.02
C LYS A 432 -58.68 -65.21 35.90
N GLN A 433 -58.49 -64.52 34.74
CA GLN A 433 -59.37 -64.69 33.58
C GLN A 433 -59.30 -66.07 32.98
N VAL A 434 -58.11 -66.66 32.94
CA VAL A 434 -57.89 -68.05 32.41
C VAL A 434 -58.55 -69.09 33.35
N VAL A 435 -58.61 -68.88 34.65
CA VAL A 435 -59.27 -69.79 35.63
C VAL A 435 -60.78 -69.69 35.55
N LEU A 436 -61.35 -68.55 35.20
CA LEU A 436 -62.78 -68.30 35.06
C LEU A 436 -63.37 -68.82 33.74
N ASN A 437 -62.60 -69.05 32.73
CA ASN A 437 -63.01 -69.56 31.42
C ASN A 437 -62.88 -71.09 31.28
N ASN A 438 -62.45 -71.80 32.36
CA ASN A 438 -62.30 -73.26 32.39
C ASN A 438 -63.21 -73.93 33.45
N GLN A 439 -64.33 -73.30 33.83
CA GLN A 439 -65.41 -73.96 34.64
C GLN A 439 -66.68 -74.08 33.82
#